data_39e8995b1d1c9d47c3962233e5a8ec20
#
_entry.id   39e8995b1d1c9d47c3962233e5a8ec20
#
_cell.length_a   1.000
_cell.length_b   1.000
_cell.length_c   1.000
_cell.angle_alpha   90.00
_cell.angle_beta   90.00
_cell.angle_gamma   90.00
#
_symmetry.space_group_name_H-M   'P 1'
#
loop_
_entity.id
_entity.type
_entity.pdbx_description
1 polymer ?
#
loop_
_entity_poly.entity_id
_entity_poly.type
_entity_poly.pdbx_seq_one_letter_code
_entity_poly.pdbx_strand_id
1 'polypeptide(L)' 'MYRIGVDVGGTNTDAVIMQGDKILSGIKSQTTEDVMTGVVNAVEGALSEASADKTKVNAVMI' A
#
# COMPACT_ATOMS: atom_id res chain seq x y z
N MET A 1 3.14 2.38 -14.92
CA MET A 1 3.83 2.63 -13.66
C MET A 1 2.84 2.74 -12.53
N TYR A 2 3.22 2.32 -11.36
CA TYR A 2 2.31 2.31 -10.20
C TYR A 2 2.75 3.33 -9.17
N ARG A 3 1.77 3.92 -8.48
CA ARG A 3 2.01 4.73 -7.29
C ARG A 3 1.28 4.08 -6.13
N ILE A 4 1.88 4.17 -4.95
CA ILE A 4 1.31 3.61 -3.74
C ILE A 4 1.07 4.74 -2.76
N GLY A 5 -0.15 4.83 -2.23
CA GLY A 5 -0.47 5.73 -1.14
C GLY A 5 -0.70 4.94 0.13
N VAL A 6 -0.13 5.40 1.23
CA VAL A 6 -0.27 4.75 2.53
C VAL A 6 -0.79 5.77 3.54
N ASP A 7 -1.81 5.38 4.29
CA ASP A 7 -2.35 6.18 5.38
C ASP A 7 -2.23 5.38 6.68
N VAL A 8 -1.43 5.87 7.60
CA VAL A 8 -1.19 5.19 8.88
C VAL A 8 -2.11 5.79 9.94
N GLY A 9 -3.05 5.00 10.42
CA GLY A 9 -3.91 5.38 11.53
C GLY A 9 -3.51 4.65 12.82
N GLY A 10 -4.15 5.01 13.91
CA GLY A 10 -3.86 4.40 15.20
C GLY A 10 -4.21 2.92 15.26
N THR A 11 -5.23 2.49 14.51
CA THR A 11 -5.71 1.11 14.53
C THR A 11 -5.41 0.37 13.23
N ASN A 12 -5.57 1.06 12.11
CA ASN A 12 -5.40 0.44 10.79
C ASN A 12 -4.45 1.26 9.92
N THR A 13 -3.73 0.55 9.07
CA THR A 13 -2.90 1.14 8.03
C THR A 13 -3.50 0.74 6.69
N ASP A 14 -3.80 1.74 5.86
CA ASP A 14 -4.40 1.53 4.54
C ASP A 14 -3.36 1.78 3.47
N ALA A 15 -3.34 0.92 2.45
CA ALA A 15 -2.49 1.12 1.28
C ALA A 15 -3.34 0.99 0.03
N VAL A 16 -3.13 1.89 -0.92
CA VAL A 16 -3.78 1.84 -2.23
C VAL A 16 -2.73 1.85 -3.32
N ILE A 17 -3.00 1.10 -4.39
CA ILE A 17 -2.17 1.09 -5.57
C ILE A 17 -2.93 1.78 -6.69
N MET A 18 -2.28 2.75 -7.31
CA MET A 18 -2.86 3.55 -8.37
C MET A 18 -2.04 3.41 -9.64
N GLN A 19 -2.73 3.42 -10.76
CA GLN A 19 -2.11 3.48 -12.08
C GLN A 19 -2.83 4.57 -12.86
N GLY A 20 -2.14 5.69 -13.10
CA GLY A 20 -2.78 6.88 -13.67
C GLY A 20 -3.89 7.36 -12.72
N ASP A 21 -5.10 7.49 -13.25
CA ASP A 21 -6.26 7.92 -12.46
C ASP A 21 -7.02 6.76 -11.82
N LYS A 22 -6.55 5.54 -12.00
CA LYS A 22 -7.26 4.36 -11.52
C LYS A 22 -6.69 3.85 -10.21
N ILE A 23 -7.58 3.46 -9.31
CA ILE A 23 -7.22 2.71 -8.11
C ILE A 23 -7.38 1.24 -8.47
N LEU A 24 -6.27 0.50 -8.43
CA LEU A 24 -6.27 -0.91 -8.78
C LEU A 24 -6.63 -1.80 -7.59
N SER A 25 -6.19 -1.41 -6.41
CA SER A 25 -6.37 -2.22 -5.22
C SER A 25 -6.22 -1.34 -3.98
N GLY A 26 -6.90 -1.74 -2.92
CA GLY A 26 -6.75 -1.11 -1.61
C GLY A 26 -6.79 -2.18 -0.54
N ILE A 27 -5.86 -2.10 0.39
CA ILE A 27 -5.75 -3.05 1.50
C ILE A 27 -5.76 -2.27 2.81
N LYS A 28 -6.47 -2.81 3.78
CA LYS A 28 -6.44 -2.35 5.16
C LYS A 28 -5.76 -3.40 6.01
N SER A 29 -4.72 -3.00 6.72
CA SER A 29 -3.99 -3.87 7.60
C SER A 29 -3.98 -3.28 9.01
N GLN A 30 -3.89 -4.13 10.03
CA GLN A 30 -3.78 -3.67 11.40
C GLN A 30 -2.47 -2.92 11.61
N THR A 31 -2.55 -1.74 12.23
CA THR A 31 -1.34 -1.01 12.58
C THR A 31 -0.60 -1.78 13.66
N THR A 32 0.67 -2.04 13.43
CA THR A 32 1.50 -2.79 14.36
C THR A 32 2.24 -1.85 15.31
N GLU A 33 2.73 -2.40 16.42
CA GLU A 33 3.53 -1.63 17.37
C GLU A 33 4.75 -1.02 16.69
N ASP A 34 5.40 -1.80 15.81
CA ASP A 34 6.39 -1.27 14.88
C ASP A 34 5.65 -0.79 13.63
N VAL A 35 5.48 0.52 13.52
CA VAL A 35 4.70 1.14 12.44
C VAL A 35 5.19 0.69 11.06
N MET A 36 6.51 0.59 10.88
CA MET A 36 7.06 0.21 9.58
C MET A 36 6.64 -1.20 9.15
N THR A 37 6.54 -2.13 10.09
CA THR A 37 6.06 -3.49 9.78
C THR A 37 4.64 -3.44 9.25
N GLY A 38 3.76 -2.66 9.86
CA GLY A 38 2.38 -2.49 9.39
C GLY A 38 2.33 -1.88 7.99
N VAL A 39 3.16 -0.86 7.74
CA VAL A 39 3.25 -0.23 6.42
C VAL A 39 3.68 -1.25 5.36
N VAL A 40 4.74 -2.02 5.64
CA VAL A 40 5.23 -3.03 4.70
C VAL A 40 4.16 -4.07 4.41
N ASN A 41 3.48 -4.55 5.45
CA ASN A 41 2.41 -5.53 5.28
C ASN A 41 1.29 -5.01 4.39
N ALA A 42 0.86 -3.77 4.60
CA ALA A 42 -0.20 -3.17 3.81
C ALA A 42 0.23 -2.99 2.35
N VAL A 43 1.44 -2.51 2.12
CA VAL A 43 1.97 -2.30 0.77
C VAL A 43 2.09 -3.64 0.03
N GLU A 44 2.66 -4.65 0.68
CA GLU A 44 2.81 -5.96 0.05
C GLU A 44 1.44 -6.60 -0.23
N GLY A 45 0.49 -6.45 0.68
CA GLY A 45 -0.86 -6.96 0.47
C GLY A 45 -1.52 -6.30 -0.73
N ALA A 46 -1.41 -4.98 -0.85
CA ALA A 46 -2.00 -4.24 -1.96
C ALA A 46 -1.36 -4.64 -3.30
N LEU A 47 -0.02 -4.78 -3.33
CA LEU A 47 0.67 -5.22 -4.54
C LEU A 47 0.24 -6.62 -4.97
N SER A 48 0.12 -7.53 -4.02
CA SER A 48 -0.30 -8.89 -4.28
C SER A 48 -1.73 -8.94 -4.82
N GLU A 49 -2.64 -8.20 -4.19
CA GLU A 49 -4.03 -8.17 -4.63
C GLU A 49 -4.19 -7.60 -6.03
N ALA A 50 -3.43 -6.56 -6.34
CA ALA A 50 -3.46 -5.93 -7.67
C ALA A 50 -2.69 -6.74 -8.72
N SER A 51 -1.97 -7.78 -8.32
CA SER A 51 -1.03 -8.50 -9.18
C SER A 51 -0.03 -7.56 -9.83
N ALA A 52 0.38 -6.56 -9.08
CA ALA A 52 1.27 -5.53 -9.58
C ALA A 52 2.74 -5.93 -9.39
N ASP A 53 3.55 -5.60 -10.39
CA ASP A 53 4.98 -5.85 -10.33
C ASP A 53 5.65 -4.72 -9.54
N LYS A 54 6.19 -5.06 -8.37
CA LYS A 54 6.79 -4.07 -7.49
C LYS A 54 8.00 -3.35 -8.13
N THR A 55 8.62 -3.94 -9.15
CA THR A 55 9.72 -3.27 -9.86
C THR A 55 9.24 -2.10 -10.70
N LYS A 56 7.93 -1.98 -10.92
CA LYS A 56 7.33 -0.90 -11.70
C LYS A 56 6.68 0.16 -10.84
N VAL A 57 6.87 0.10 -9.55
CA VAL A 57 6.41 1.14 -8.63
C VAL A 57 7.38 2.31 -8.71
N ASN A 58 6.88 3.49 -8.99
CA ASN A 58 7.72 4.68 -9.14
C ASN A 58 7.53 5.73 -8.04
N ALA A 59 6.58 5.54 -7.14
CA ALA A 59 6.38 6.45 -6.03
C ALA A 59 5.63 5.75 -4.90
N VAL A 60 6.06 6.03 -3.67
CA VAL A 60 5.36 5.62 -2.45
C VAL A 60 5.16 6.87 -1.61
N MET A 61 3.92 7.15 -1.24
CA MET A 61 3.57 8.31 -0.43
C MET A 61 2.95 7.84 0.88
N ILE A 62 3.49 8.33 1.96
CA ILE A 62 3.03 7.98 3.31
C ILE A 62 2.50 9.22 4.01
#